data_a52da572b54777b9ced26edd1273a12f
#
_entry.id   a52da572b54777b9ced26edd1273a12f
#
_cell.length_a   1.000
_cell.length_b   1.000
_cell.length_c   1.000
_cell.angle_alpha   90.00
_cell.angle_beta   90.00
_cell.angle_gamma   90.00
#
_symmetry.space_group_name_H-M   'P 1'
#
loop_
_entity.id
_entity.type
_entity.pdbx_description
1 polymer ?
#
loop_
_entity_poly.entity_id
_entity_poly.type
_entity_poly.pdbx_seq_one_letter_code
_entity_poly.pdbx_strand_id
1 'polypeptide(L)'
;MKINLYYWNNGVGVVNHSKLIKTLLYEYDVISYDISIKNEYRKSDLGIFIQNILPDELSNNKKNIYIVCEEWLTDFEMSHIDWFDYIFVHSNHAKNLLSLYHKNVINTGFFSLDRYFFPTNTKELLHLKGKSIQKNTELVWNYKKDTNILDSSHKYLSENELIHELNRHDIHICCSLYESWGHYLWEAMSCGKLVICSEIPVFKEYLNPELVKFVPIKNIYDFVINYEFLNTKNYKFRKGYFVDNFKFNELLNNKENLFEFQKRNSDNIRQHFLDVNKTNKQKFLETIKFIL
;
A
#
# COMPACT_ATOMS: atom_id res chain seq x y z
N MET A 1 -23.63 -14.72 7.31
CA MET A 1 -22.38 -15.45 7.10
C MET A 1 -21.30 -14.95 8.03
N LYS A 2 -20.48 -15.87 8.56
CA LYS A 2 -19.41 -15.55 9.53
C LYS A 2 -18.08 -15.47 8.82
N ILE A 3 -17.34 -14.38 9.03
CA ILE A 3 -16.01 -14.14 8.47
C ILE A 3 -15.02 -13.92 9.60
N ASN A 4 -13.91 -14.64 9.58
CA ASN A 4 -12.76 -14.39 10.44
C ASN A 4 -11.69 -13.62 9.64
N LEU A 5 -11.23 -12.49 10.19
CA LEU A 5 -10.21 -11.65 9.59
C LEU A 5 -8.95 -11.70 10.46
N TYR A 6 -7.88 -12.30 9.95
CA TYR A 6 -6.62 -12.50 10.67
C TYR A 6 -5.56 -11.50 10.22
N TYR A 7 -4.95 -10.80 11.16
CA TYR A 7 -3.92 -9.81 10.85
C TYR A 7 -2.87 -9.73 11.97
N TRP A 8 -1.64 -9.44 11.61
CA TRP A 8 -0.59 -9.13 12.57
C TRP A 8 -0.56 -7.63 12.86
N ASN A 9 -0.60 -7.26 14.14
CA ASN A 9 -0.52 -5.86 14.52
C ASN A 9 0.92 -5.34 14.38
N ASN A 10 1.23 -4.78 13.22
CA ASN A 10 2.52 -4.13 12.96
C ASN A 10 2.54 -2.63 13.31
N GLY A 11 1.49 -2.15 13.98
CA GLY A 11 1.32 -0.77 14.45
C GLY A 11 0.48 0.11 13.51
N VAL A 12 0.64 0.07 12.19
CA VAL A 12 -0.09 0.97 11.27
C VAL A 12 -0.62 0.28 10.02
N GLY A 13 0.25 -0.27 9.18
CA GLY A 13 -0.11 -0.72 7.83
C GLY A 13 -1.17 -1.81 7.81
N VAL A 14 -0.85 -2.99 8.39
CA VAL A 14 -1.75 -4.14 8.38
C VAL A 14 -3.00 -3.91 9.24
N VAL A 15 -2.88 -3.13 10.32
CA VAL A 15 -4.03 -2.73 11.14
C VAL A 15 -5.02 -1.89 10.31
N ASN A 16 -4.52 -0.95 9.52
CA ASN A 16 -5.39 -0.15 8.65
C ASN A 16 -6.02 -1.01 7.55
N HIS A 17 -5.29 -1.97 6.98
CA HIS A 17 -5.85 -2.97 6.05
C HIS A 17 -7.03 -3.70 6.69
N SER A 18 -6.85 -4.24 7.90
CA SER A 18 -7.91 -4.99 8.58
C SER A 18 -9.15 -4.14 8.85
N LYS A 19 -8.97 -2.89 9.29
CA LYS A 19 -10.06 -1.94 9.52
C LYS A 19 -10.83 -1.63 8.22
N LEU A 20 -10.11 -1.35 7.13
CA LEU A 20 -10.71 -1.07 5.82
C LEU A 20 -11.55 -2.25 5.32
N ILE A 21 -11.00 -3.46 5.38
CA ILE A 21 -11.70 -4.68 4.95
C ILE A 21 -12.92 -4.94 5.85
N LYS A 22 -12.77 -4.83 7.18
CA LYS A 22 -13.89 -5.00 8.10
C LYS A 22 -15.01 -4.00 7.83
N THR A 23 -14.67 -2.73 7.59
CA THR A 23 -15.65 -1.70 7.25
C THR A 23 -16.35 -2.01 5.92
N LEU A 24 -15.61 -2.50 4.93
CA LEU A 24 -16.19 -2.85 3.62
C LEU A 24 -17.13 -4.05 3.72
N LEU A 25 -16.86 -4.99 4.61
CA LEU A 25 -17.65 -6.22 4.82
C LEU A 25 -18.74 -6.07 5.90
N TYR A 26 -19.25 -4.86 6.14
CA TYR A 26 -20.20 -4.54 7.21
C TYR A 26 -21.51 -5.34 7.16
N GLU A 27 -21.91 -5.86 6.00
CA GLU A 27 -23.09 -6.72 5.84
C GLU A 27 -22.91 -8.14 6.40
N TYR A 28 -21.67 -8.53 6.73
CA TYR A 28 -21.32 -9.84 7.26
C TYR A 28 -20.98 -9.77 8.75
N ASP A 29 -21.08 -10.91 9.44
CA ASP A 29 -20.62 -11.06 10.83
C ASP A 29 -19.09 -11.23 10.86
N VAL A 30 -18.34 -10.11 10.87
CA VAL A 30 -16.87 -10.08 10.81
C VAL A 30 -16.24 -9.92 12.18
N ILE A 31 -15.44 -10.91 12.61
CA ILE A 31 -14.54 -10.77 13.75
C ILE A 31 -13.10 -10.63 13.24
N SER A 32 -12.41 -9.61 13.75
CA SER A 32 -10.98 -9.38 13.47
C SER A 32 -10.13 -9.92 14.61
N TYR A 33 -9.13 -10.71 14.28
CA TYR A 33 -8.19 -11.32 15.22
C TYR A 33 -6.78 -10.78 14.99
N ASP A 34 -6.22 -10.15 16.02
CA ASP A 34 -4.81 -9.82 16.05
C ASP A 34 -4.02 -11.09 16.41
N ILE A 35 -3.30 -11.65 15.42
CA ILE A 35 -2.55 -12.89 15.60
C ILE A 35 -1.22 -12.70 16.36
N SER A 36 -0.87 -11.47 16.74
CA SER A 36 0.28 -11.20 17.60
C SER A 36 0.03 -11.56 19.07
N ILE A 37 -1.23 -11.79 19.44
CA ILE A 37 -1.66 -12.18 20.78
C ILE A 37 -2.45 -13.49 20.72
N LYS A 38 -2.50 -14.20 21.86
CA LYS A 38 -3.30 -15.43 21.95
C LYS A 38 -4.79 -15.10 21.89
N ASN A 39 -5.51 -15.78 21.00
CA ASN A 39 -6.96 -15.63 20.80
C ASN A 39 -7.67 -16.98 20.91
N GLU A 40 -8.97 -16.93 21.18
CA GLU A 40 -9.88 -18.04 20.96
C GLU A 40 -10.60 -17.79 19.62
N TYR A 41 -10.35 -18.65 18.65
CA TYR A 41 -10.85 -18.50 17.29
C TYR A 41 -12.15 -19.26 17.11
N ARG A 42 -13.16 -18.62 16.51
CA ARG A 42 -14.44 -19.27 16.18
C ARG A 42 -14.38 -19.95 14.81
N LYS A 43 -15.24 -20.96 14.63
CA LYS A 43 -15.52 -21.50 13.28
C LYS A 43 -16.24 -20.48 12.42
N SER A 44 -15.83 -20.35 11.16
CA SER A 44 -16.40 -19.41 10.20
C SER A 44 -16.66 -20.02 8.83
N ASP A 45 -17.42 -19.29 8.01
CA ASP A 45 -17.63 -19.65 6.60
C ASP A 45 -16.44 -19.26 5.74
N LEU A 46 -15.73 -18.17 6.13
CA LEU A 46 -14.57 -17.63 5.42
C LEU A 46 -13.52 -17.12 6.38
N GLY A 47 -12.27 -17.54 6.18
CA GLY A 47 -11.07 -16.96 6.79
C GLY A 47 -10.35 -16.05 5.80
N ILE A 48 -10.05 -14.81 6.20
CA ILE A 48 -9.25 -13.86 5.43
C ILE A 48 -7.98 -13.56 6.19
N PHE A 49 -6.84 -13.90 5.62
CA PHE A 49 -5.52 -13.73 6.22
C PHE A 49 -4.79 -12.57 5.52
N ILE A 50 -4.38 -11.55 6.27
CA ILE A 50 -3.73 -10.36 5.73
C ILE A 50 -2.22 -10.45 5.97
N GLN A 51 -1.44 -10.63 4.92
CA GLN A 51 0.03 -10.69 4.87
C GLN A 51 0.69 -11.81 5.68
N ASN A 52 0.10 -12.22 6.78
CA ASN A 52 0.64 -13.25 7.66
C ASN A 52 -0.31 -14.43 7.70
N ILE A 53 0.23 -15.61 7.75
CA ILE A 53 -0.54 -16.86 7.85
C ILE A 53 -0.46 -17.43 9.26
N LEU A 54 -1.52 -18.10 9.65
CA LEU A 54 -1.63 -18.85 10.89
C LEU A 54 -2.10 -20.26 10.53
N PRO A 55 -1.19 -21.21 10.23
CA PRO A 55 -1.52 -22.51 9.66
C PRO A 55 -2.55 -23.30 10.46
N ASP A 56 -2.46 -23.28 11.78
CA ASP A 56 -3.35 -24.02 12.68
C ASP A 56 -4.81 -23.54 12.60
N GLU A 57 -5.04 -22.31 12.15
CA GLU A 57 -6.37 -21.69 12.10
C GLU A 57 -7.09 -21.88 10.75
N LEU A 58 -6.41 -22.40 9.74
CA LEU A 58 -7.02 -22.63 8.43
C LEU A 58 -8.21 -23.60 8.53
N SER A 59 -8.11 -24.63 9.38
CA SER A 59 -9.16 -25.62 9.58
C SER A 59 -10.42 -25.09 10.29
N ASN A 60 -10.35 -23.90 10.89
CA ASN A 60 -11.49 -23.25 11.54
C ASN A 60 -12.43 -22.58 10.53
N ASN A 61 -12.05 -22.50 9.27
CA ASN A 61 -12.82 -21.84 8.24
C ASN A 61 -13.17 -22.83 7.12
N LYS A 62 -14.35 -22.69 6.51
CA LYS A 62 -14.73 -23.53 5.36
C LYS A 62 -13.93 -23.22 4.11
N LYS A 63 -13.59 -21.94 3.91
CA LYS A 63 -12.74 -21.45 2.83
C LYS A 63 -11.74 -20.44 3.38
N ASN A 64 -10.58 -20.32 2.75
CA ASN A 64 -9.52 -19.44 3.17
C ASN A 64 -9.02 -18.57 2.01
N ILE A 65 -8.94 -17.27 2.26
CA ILE A 65 -8.35 -16.28 1.37
C ILE A 65 -7.07 -15.75 1.99
N TYR A 66 -6.01 -15.65 1.20
CA TYR A 66 -4.78 -14.98 1.57
C TYR A 66 -4.64 -13.67 0.81
N ILE A 67 -4.63 -12.53 1.50
CA ILE A 67 -4.37 -11.20 0.92
C ILE A 67 -2.88 -10.92 1.04
N VAL A 68 -2.23 -10.80 -0.11
CA VAL A 68 -0.77 -10.79 -0.21
C VAL A 68 -0.25 -9.43 -0.65
N CYS A 69 0.76 -8.96 0.09
CA CYS A 69 1.72 -7.98 -0.42
C CYS A 69 2.98 -8.75 -0.84
N GLU A 70 3.20 -8.90 -2.14
CA GLU A 70 4.19 -9.84 -2.70
C GLU A 70 5.63 -9.54 -2.28
N GLU A 71 5.94 -8.28 -1.95
CA GLU A 71 7.26 -7.89 -1.46
C GLU A 71 7.59 -8.41 -0.05
N TRP A 72 6.60 -8.91 0.67
CA TRP A 72 6.77 -9.45 2.02
C TRP A 72 6.72 -10.98 2.08
N LEU A 73 6.52 -11.64 0.94
CA LEU A 73 6.49 -13.10 0.89
C LEU A 73 7.88 -13.69 1.11
N THR A 74 7.98 -14.57 2.10
CA THR A 74 9.16 -15.37 2.41
C THR A 74 8.97 -16.82 1.94
N ASP A 75 10.01 -17.65 2.09
CA ASP A 75 9.89 -19.09 1.79
C ASP A 75 8.84 -19.77 2.69
N PHE A 76 8.62 -19.25 3.91
CA PHE A 76 7.60 -19.78 4.81
C PHE A 76 6.19 -19.57 4.25
N GLU A 77 5.82 -18.36 3.85
CA GLU A 77 4.51 -18.11 3.25
C GLU A 77 4.35 -18.87 1.92
N MET A 78 5.42 -18.96 1.14
CA MET A 78 5.38 -19.68 -0.13
C MET A 78 5.20 -21.19 0.05
N SER A 79 5.74 -21.79 1.10
CA SER A 79 5.55 -23.23 1.38
C SER A 79 4.12 -23.58 1.83
N HIS A 80 3.31 -22.58 2.18
CA HIS A 80 1.93 -22.75 2.62
C HIS A 80 0.90 -22.14 1.66
N ILE A 81 1.34 -21.64 0.51
CA ILE A 81 0.45 -20.91 -0.41
C ILE A 81 -0.69 -21.78 -0.95
N ASP A 82 -0.43 -23.08 -1.16
CA ASP A 82 -1.41 -24.05 -1.64
C ASP A 82 -2.50 -24.42 -0.60
N TRP A 83 -2.36 -23.98 0.64
CA TRP A 83 -3.34 -24.22 1.70
C TRP A 83 -4.53 -23.28 1.63
N PHE A 84 -4.44 -22.24 0.78
CA PHE A 84 -5.51 -21.29 0.58
C PHE A 84 -6.37 -21.65 -0.63
N ASP A 85 -7.66 -21.38 -0.56
CA ASP A 85 -8.57 -21.55 -1.70
C ASP A 85 -8.35 -20.46 -2.74
N TYR A 86 -8.02 -19.24 -2.28
CA TYR A 86 -7.82 -18.07 -3.14
C TYR A 86 -6.68 -17.18 -2.61
N ILE A 87 -5.92 -16.62 -3.54
CA ILE A 87 -4.91 -15.60 -3.26
C ILE A 87 -5.39 -14.27 -3.84
N PHE A 88 -5.52 -13.25 -3.00
CA PHE A 88 -5.86 -11.90 -3.43
C PHE A 88 -4.60 -11.05 -3.50
N VAL A 89 -4.44 -10.36 -4.60
CA VAL A 89 -3.31 -9.46 -4.87
C VAL A 89 -3.80 -8.09 -5.30
N HIS A 90 -2.91 -7.10 -5.24
CA HIS A 90 -3.25 -5.71 -5.47
C HIS A 90 -2.98 -5.23 -6.89
N SER A 91 -2.27 -6.01 -7.73
CA SER A 91 -1.91 -5.64 -9.09
C SER A 91 -1.87 -6.83 -10.04
N ASN A 92 -1.94 -6.58 -11.34
CA ASN A 92 -1.72 -7.61 -12.36
C ASN A 92 -0.26 -8.09 -12.37
N HIS A 93 0.68 -7.22 -11.99
CA HIS A 93 2.07 -7.62 -11.80
C HIS A 93 2.17 -8.75 -10.75
N ALA A 94 1.62 -8.53 -9.56
CA ALA A 94 1.58 -9.53 -8.49
C ALA A 94 0.79 -10.78 -8.90
N LYS A 95 -0.34 -10.61 -9.61
CA LYS A 95 -1.12 -11.73 -10.15
C LYS A 95 -0.28 -12.61 -11.07
N ASN A 96 0.45 -12.02 -12.01
CA ASN A 96 1.28 -12.77 -12.95
C ASN A 96 2.40 -13.54 -12.24
N LEU A 97 3.03 -12.94 -11.22
CA LEU A 97 4.05 -13.60 -10.41
C LEU A 97 3.49 -14.80 -9.64
N LEU A 98 2.37 -14.63 -8.94
CA LEU A 98 1.83 -15.66 -8.05
C LEU A 98 1.02 -16.73 -8.78
N SER A 99 0.52 -16.46 -9.99
CA SER A 99 -0.15 -17.46 -10.82
C SER A 99 0.77 -18.59 -11.28
N LEU A 100 2.09 -18.43 -11.13
CA LEU A 100 3.07 -19.51 -11.33
C LEU A 100 3.07 -20.53 -10.18
N TYR A 101 2.49 -20.17 -9.03
CA TYR A 101 2.53 -20.95 -7.79
C TYR A 101 1.14 -21.34 -7.29
N HIS A 102 0.08 -20.64 -7.69
CA HIS A 102 -1.28 -20.92 -7.23
C HIS A 102 -2.31 -20.66 -8.36
N LYS A 103 -3.28 -21.59 -8.51
CA LYS A 103 -4.26 -21.54 -9.62
C LYS A 103 -5.33 -20.46 -9.48
N ASN A 104 -5.68 -20.07 -8.25
CA ASN A 104 -6.76 -19.13 -7.95
C ASN A 104 -6.22 -17.78 -7.46
N VAL A 105 -5.40 -17.11 -8.26
CA VAL A 105 -4.88 -15.77 -7.95
C VAL A 105 -5.77 -14.71 -8.58
N ILE A 106 -6.35 -13.85 -7.75
CA ILE A 106 -7.30 -12.81 -8.18
C ILE A 106 -6.71 -11.44 -7.86
N ASN A 107 -6.53 -10.60 -8.88
CA ASN A 107 -6.24 -9.19 -8.66
C ASN A 107 -7.52 -8.48 -8.25
N THR A 108 -7.67 -8.12 -6.99
CA THR A 108 -8.80 -7.34 -6.48
C THR A 108 -8.51 -5.84 -6.50
N GLY A 109 -7.27 -5.44 -6.82
CA GLY A 109 -6.79 -4.12 -6.44
C GLY A 109 -6.76 -3.96 -4.93
N PHE A 110 -6.55 -2.73 -4.47
CA PHE A 110 -6.80 -2.38 -3.08
C PHE A 110 -7.42 -0.97 -3.00
N PHE A 111 -7.68 -0.51 -1.81
CA PHE A 111 -8.30 0.80 -1.58
C PHE A 111 -7.69 1.45 -0.34
N SER A 112 -7.68 2.77 -0.33
CA SER A 112 -7.07 3.56 0.74
C SER A 112 -8.11 4.46 1.41
N LEU A 113 -7.75 5.02 2.58
CA LEU A 113 -8.59 5.96 3.28
C LEU A 113 -8.67 7.28 2.51
N ASP A 114 -9.85 7.86 2.48
CA ASP A 114 -10.03 9.24 2.03
C ASP A 114 -9.66 10.17 3.18
N ARG A 115 -8.59 10.95 2.97
CA ARG A 115 -8.00 11.87 3.95
C ARG A 115 -8.34 13.33 3.67
N TYR A 116 -9.20 13.60 2.70
CA TYR A 116 -9.58 14.95 2.35
C TYR A 116 -10.21 15.69 3.52
N PHE A 117 -9.71 16.88 3.79
CA PHE A 117 -10.29 17.77 4.80
C PHE A 117 -10.55 19.15 4.18
N PHE A 118 -9.60 20.07 4.20
CA PHE A 118 -9.68 21.33 3.50
C PHE A 118 -8.40 21.58 2.71
N PRO A 119 -8.47 21.97 1.42
CA PRO A 119 -7.29 22.27 0.66
C PRO A 119 -6.65 23.56 1.21
N THR A 120 -5.44 23.44 1.70
CA THR A 120 -4.54 24.57 1.95
C THR A 120 -3.46 24.55 0.89
N ASN A 121 -3.13 25.69 0.32
CA ASN A 121 -2.06 25.80 -0.68
C ASN A 121 -0.86 26.48 -0.01
N THR A 122 0.14 25.69 0.39
CA THR A 122 1.33 26.19 1.08
C THR A 122 2.56 26.30 0.20
N LYS A 123 2.49 25.75 -1.03
CA LYS A 123 3.66 25.60 -1.93
C LYS A 123 4.82 24.84 -1.26
N GLU A 124 4.48 23.80 -0.51
CA GLU A 124 5.44 22.96 0.19
C GLU A 124 5.42 21.53 -0.33
N LEU A 125 6.57 20.86 -0.23
CA LEU A 125 6.72 19.44 -0.56
C LEU A 125 6.76 18.61 0.73
N LEU A 126 6.15 17.41 0.71
CA LEU A 126 6.16 16.46 1.81
C LEU A 126 6.74 15.12 1.38
N HIS A 127 7.57 14.54 2.24
CA HIS A 127 7.93 13.13 2.19
C HIS A 127 7.65 12.48 3.55
N LEU A 128 6.83 11.44 3.59
CA LEU A 128 6.63 10.64 4.78
C LEU A 128 7.67 9.51 4.84
N LYS A 129 8.64 9.68 5.75
CA LYS A 129 9.58 8.62 6.09
C LYS A 129 8.88 7.63 7.03
N GLY A 130 8.65 6.43 6.54
CA GLY A 130 8.16 5.31 7.36
C GLY A 130 9.31 4.55 8.04
N LYS A 131 8.95 3.44 8.72
CA LYS A 131 9.94 2.53 9.33
C LYS A 131 10.79 1.77 8.31
N SER A 132 10.32 1.66 7.07
CA SER A 132 10.98 0.89 6.02
C SER A 132 11.88 1.77 5.14
N ILE A 133 13.10 1.31 4.88
CA ILE A 133 14.02 1.93 3.90
C ILE A 133 13.43 1.91 2.49
N GLN A 134 12.43 1.09 2.24
CA GLN A 134 11.65 1.00 1.02
C GLN A 134 11.07 2.36 0.58
N LYS A 135 10.83 3.28 1.52
CA LYS A 135 10.35 4.65 1.22
C LYS A 135 11.38 5.52 0.52
N ASN A 136 12.64 5.05 0.40
CA ASN A 136 13.72 5.73 -0.32
C ASN A 136 13.97 7.17 0.16
N THR A 137 13.93 7.36 1.47
CA THR A 137 14.15 8.70 2.08
C THR A 137 15.51 9.27 1.75
N GLU A 138 16.51 8.43 1.51
CA GLU A 138 17.85 8.85 1.13
C GLU A 138 17.84 9.69 -0.16
N LEU A 139 17.04 9.33 -1.15
CA LEU A 139 16.83 10.10 -2.37
C LEU A 139 16.40 11.54 -2.04
N VAL A 140 15.46 11.69 -1.09
CA VAL A 140 14.85 12.98 -0.74
C VAL A 140 15.73 13.80 0.18
N TRP A 141 16.64 13.15 0.93
CA TRP A 141 17.50 13.81 1.92
C TRP A 141 18.36 14.95 1.36
N ASN A 142 18.79 14.82 0.12
CA ASN A 142 19.57 15.86 -0.56
C ASN A 142 18.76 17.15 -0.83
N TYR A 143 17.42 17.07 -0.72
CA TYR A 143 16.46 18.15 -0.96
C TYR A 143 15.73 18.61 0.31
N LYS A 144 16.24 18.26 1.49
CA LYS A 144 15.62 18.57 2.79
C LYS A 144 15.35 20.05 3.06
N LYS A 145 16.06 20.95 2.37
CA LYS A 145 15.82 22.40 2.51
C LYS A 145 14.51 22.84 1.86
N ASP A 146 14.08 22.13 0.84
CA ASP A 146 12.87 22.41 0.05
C ASP A 146 11.75 21.42 0.30
N THR A 147 12.00 20.38 1.10
CA THR A 147 11.04 19.29 1.36
C THR A 147 10.91 19.03 2.85
N ASN A 148 9.69 19.04 3.34
CA ASN A 148 9.38 18.61 4.70
C ASN A 148 9.46 17.08 4.78
N ILE A 149 10.44 16.57 5.50
CA ILE A 149 10.58 15.14 5.77
C ILE A 149 9.99 14.83 7.14
N LEU A 150 8.80 14.22 7.17
CA LEU A 150 8.18 13.79 8.40
C LEU A 150 8.61 12.36 8.72
N ASP A 151 9.35 12.21 9.80
CA ASP A 151 9.82 10.92 10.30
C ASP A 151 8.77 10.26 11.20
N SER A 152 7.89 9.49 10.61
CA SER A 152 6.89 8.70 11.35
C SER A 152 7.47 7.44 12.01
N SER A 153 8.76 7.15 11.85
CA SER A 153 9.43 6.01 12.48
C SER A 153 9.72 6.26 13.96
N HIS A 154 9.93 7.52 14.34
CA HIS A 154 10.27 7.94 15.71
C HIS A 154 9.13 8.65 16.42
N LYS A 155 8.30 9.38 15.69
CA LYS A 155 7.12 10.06 16.23
C LYS A 155 5.88 9.58 15.49
N TYR A 156 5.03 8.84 16.19
CA TYR A 156 3.72 8.50 15.65
C TYR A 156 2.88 9.78 15.56
N LEU A 157 2.49 10.11 14.32
CA LEU A 157 1.46 11.12 14.11
C LEU A 157 0.12 10.53 14.53
N SER A 158 -0.66 11.31 15.27
CA SER A 158 -2.08 11.01 15.45
C SER A 158 -2.79 11.06 14.08
N GLU A 159 -3.96 10.47 14.00
CA GLU A 159 -4.78 10.49 12.79
C GLU A 159 -5.03 11.94 12.31
N ASN A 160 -5.34 12.84 13.21
CA ASN A 160 -5.58 14.25 12.90
C ASN A 160 -4.32 14.98 12.41
N GLU A 161 -3.17 14.72 13.04
CA GLU A 161 -1.89 15.29 12.58
C GLU A 161 -1.54 14.78 11.18
N LEU A 162 -1.73 13.48 10.91
CA LEU A 162 -1.50 12.92 9.58
C LEU A 162 -2.42 13.56 8.53
N ILE A 163 -3.71 13.68 8.82
CA ILE A 163 -4.68 14.33 7.94
C ILE A 163 -4.27 15.78 7.67
N HIS A 164 -3.88 16.52 8.71
CA HIS A 164 -3.42 17.90 8.57
C HIS A 164 -2.21 18.00 7.64
N GLU A 165 -1.19 17.17 7.85
CA GLU A 165 0.03 17.21 7.05
C GLU A 165 -0.21 16.78 5.58
N LEU A 166 -1.07 15.79 5.34
CA LEU A 166 -1.45 15.37 4.00
C LEU A 166 -2.18 16.48 3.24
N ASN A 167 -3.04 17.24 3.90
CA ASN A 167 -3.82 18.31 3.26
C ASN A 167 -3.01 19.61 3.11
N ARG A 168 -2.08 19.89 4.03
CA ARG A 168 -1.30 21.12 4.04
C ARG A 168 -0.31 21.22 2.88
N HIS A 169 0.37 20.13 2.53
CA HIS A 169 1.39 20.12 1.51
C HIS A 169 0.81 19.88 0.11
N ASP A 170 1.29 20.62 -0.89
CA ASP A 170 0.74 20.58 -2.24
C ASP A 170 1.31 19.45 -3.10
N ILE A 171 2.54 19.02 -2.79
CA ILE A 171 3.25 17.99 -3.53
C ILE A 171 3.80 16.95 -2.56
N HIS A 172 3.54 15.67 -2.85
CA HIS A 172 4.04 14.55 -2.05
C HIS A 172 5.05 13.72 -2.84
N ILE A 173 6.20 13.44 -2.21
CA ILE A 173 7.25 12.61 -2.80
C ILE A 173 7.07 11.17 -2.31
N CYS A 174 6.68 10.29 -3.23
CA CYS A 174 6.36 8.88 -3.00
C CYS A 174 7.27 7.96 -3.82
N CYS A 175 8.58 8.30 -3.92
CA CYS A 175 9.57 7.56 -4.72
C CYS A 175 10.03 6.28 -4.02
N SER A 176 9.09 5.41 -3.64
CA SER A 176 9.38 4.12 -3.02
C SER A 176 10.17 3.21 -3.95
N LEU A 177 11.07 2.41 -3.36
CA LEU A 177 11.82 1.37 -4.09
C LEU A 177 10.93 0.21 -4.51
N TYR A 178 9.88 -0.07 -3.76
CA TYR A 178 8.87 -1.08 -4.04
C TYR A 178 7.58 -0.81 -3.25
N GLU A 179 6.44 -1.20 -3.81
CA GLU A 179 5.13 -1.19 -3.15
C GLU A 179 4.21 -2.20 -3.81
N SER A 180 3.40 -2.91 -3.02
CA SER A 180 2.25 -3.66 -3.55
C SER A 180 1.05 -2.75 -3.80
N TRP A 181 0.91 -1.64 -3.04
CA TRP A 181 -0.18 -0.68 -3.20
C TRP A 181 0.24 0.77 -2.98
N GLY A 182 0.92 1.08 -1.84
CA GLY A 182 1.41 2.42 -1.54
C GLY A 182 0.34 3.36 -0.95
N HIS A 183 -0.24 3.03 0.21
CA HIS A 183 -1.29 3.84 0.86
C HIS A 183 -0.98 5.32 0.94
N TYR A 184 0.24 5.70 1.32
CA TYR A 184 0.63 7.11 1.42
C TYR A 184 0.42 7.89 0.12
N LEU A 185 0.73 7.29 -1.02
CA LEU A 185 0.51 7.90 -2.32
C LEU A 185 -0.98 8.16 -2.55
N TRP A 186 -1.82 7.14 -2.32
CA TRP A 186 -3.26 7.23 -2.51
C TRP A 186 -3.92 8.19 -1.53
N GLU A 187 -3.46 8.22 -0.28
CA GLU A 187 -3.92 9.18 0.73
C GLU A 187 -3.58 10.62 0.36
N ALA A 188 -2.40 10.87 -0.22
CA ALA A 188 -2.06 12.18 -0.77
C ALA A 188 -2.97 12.58 -1.94
N MET A 189 -3.21 11.65 -2.88
CA MET A 189 -4.13 11.89 -4.01
C MET A 189 -5.57 12.08 -3.54
N SER A 190 -6.00 11.44 -2.45
CA SER A 190 -7.31 11.68 -1.85
C SER A 190 -7.51 13.13 -1.43
N CYS A 191 -6.43 13.81 -1.04
CA CYS A 191 -6.42 15.23 -0.70
C CYS A 191 -6.30 16.16 -1.95
N GLY A 192 -6.33 15.62 -3.16
CA GLY A 192 -6.15 16.37 -4.40
C GLY A 192 -4.71 16.85 -4.62
N LYS A 193 -3.73 16.19 -3.98
CA LYS A 193 -2.33 16.63 -4.01
C LYS A 193 -1.55 15.90 -5.09
N LEU A 194 -0.63 16.65 -5.74
CA LEU A 194 0.26 16.07 -6.75
C LEU A 194 1.22 15.09 -6.10
N VAL A 195 1.41 13.92 -6.70
CA VAL A 195 2.42 12.96 -6.28
C VAL A 195 3.55 12.87 -7.30
N ILE A 196 4.79 12.88 -6.81
CA ILE A 196 6.00 12.50 -7.54
C ILE A 196 6.34 11.10 -7.08
N CYS A 197 6.32 10.12 -7.97
CA CYS A 197 6.48 8.71 -7.59
C CYS A 197 7.37 7.93 -8.55
N SER A 198 7.95 6.84 -8.05
CA SER A 198 8.70 5.88 -8.86
C SER A 198 7.80 5.23 -9.90
N GLU A 199 8.33 5.00 -11.11
CA GLU A 199 7.63 4.31 -12.20
C GLU A 199 7.59 2.78 -11.99
N ILE A 200 7.19 2.33 -10.79
CA ILE A 200 7.09 0.90 -10.45
C ILE A 200 5.81 0.26 -11.01
N PRO A 201 5.78 -1.09 -11.17
CA PRO A 201 4.68 -1.77 -11.85
C PRO A 201 3.28 -1.43 -11.33
N VAL A 202 3.06 -1.45 -10.02
CA VAL A 202 1.75 -1.17 -9.43
C VAL A 202 1.30 0.27 -9.70
N PHE A 203 2.20 1.23 -9.64
CA PHE A 203 1.86 2.63 -9.89
C PHE A 203 1.55 2.88 -11.37
N LYS A 204 2.29 2.25 -12.27
CA LYS A 204 1.98 2.30 -13.72
C LYS A 204 0.64 1.68 -14.07
N GLU A 205 0.20 0.67 -13.33
CA GLU A 205 -1.07 -0.02 -13.58
C GLU A 205 -2.28 0.86 -13.22
N TYR A 206 -2.19 1.63 -12.13
CA TYR A 206 -3.35 2.32 -11.58
C TYR A 206 -3.33 3.84 -11.71
N LEU A 207 -2.16 4.46 -11.89
CA LEU A 207 -2.05 5.92 -11.94
C LEU A 207 -2.18 6.45 -13.37
N ASN A 208 -2.98 7.51 -13.51
CA ASN A 208 -3.01 8.26 -14.77
C ASN A 208 -1.74 9.13 -14.89
N PRO A 209 -0.89 8.91 -15.91
CA PRO A 209 0.36 9.66 -16.10
C PRO A 209 0.15 11.15 -16.34
N GLU A 210 -1.05 11.56 -16.74
CA GLU A 210 -1.40 12.99 -16.89
C GLU A 210 -1.66 13.69 -15.54
N LEU A 211 -1.87 12.93 -14.46
CA LEU A 211 -2.22 13.47 -13.14
C LEU A 211 -1.12 13.30 -12.08
N VAL A 212 -0.06 12.59 -12.41
CA VAL A 212 1.10 12.34 -11.52
C VAL A 212 2.41 12.70 -12.21
N LYS A 213 3.50 12.74 -11.47
CA LYS A 213 4.85 12.87 -12.04
C LYS A 213 5.64 11.60 -11.74
N PHE A 214 5.82 10.78 -12.77
CA PHE A 214 6.67 9.60 -12.68
C PHE A 214 8.15 9.98 -12.73
N VAL A 215 8.93 9.36 -11.86
CA VAL A 215 10.38 9.34 -11.95
C VAL A 215 10.78 8.00 -12.57
N PRO A 216 11.43 8.00 -13.75
CA PRO A 216 11.81 6.77 -14.42
C PRO A 216 12.72 5.89 -13.56
N ILE A 217 12.62 4.58 -13.72
CA ILE A 217 13.51 3.62 -13.08
C ILE A 217 14.80 3.51 -13.90
N LYS A 218 15.93 3.70 -13.24
CA LYS A 218 17.26 3.55 -13.83
C LYS A 218 17.79 2.14 -13.68
N ASN A 219 17.63 1.56 -12.48
CA ASN A 219 18.16 0.24 -12.16
C ASN A 219 17.14 -0.57 -11.36
N ILE A 220 17.19 -1.90 -11.55
CA ILE A 220 16.39 -2.86 -10.76
C ILE A 220 17.37 -3.87 -10.17
N TYR A 221 17.34 -4.04 -8.87
CA TYR A 221 18.19 -5.00 -8.15
C TYR A 221 17.34 -5.89 -7.25
N ASP A 222 17.89 -7.07 -6.95
CA ASP A 222 17.37 -7.87 -5.85
C ASP A 222 17.63 -7.13 -4.54
N PHE A 223 16.56 -6.86 -3.81
CA PHE A 223 16.62 -5.99 -2.65
C PHE A 223 16.58 -6.80 -1.37
N VAL A 224 17.74 -7.00 -0.76
CA VAL A 224 17.89 -7.67 0.54
C VAL A 224 17.95 -6.59 1.61
N ILE A 225 16.97 -6.58 2.52
CA ILE A 225 17.05 -5.74 3.72
C ILE A 225 17.77 -6.53 4.79
N ASN A 226 19.03 -6.17 5.05
CA ASN A 226 19.72 -6.62 6.26
C ASN A 226 19.20 -5.77 7.44
N TYR A 227 18.21 -6.27 8.16
CA TYR A 227 17.94 -5.79 9.50
C TYR A 227 18.90 -6.52 10.44
N GLU A 228 19.79 -5.80 11.09
CA GLU A 228 20.72 -6.34 12.08
C GLU A 228 20.03 -7.08 13.25
N PHE A 229 18.71 -6.92 13.41
CA PHE A 229 17.92 -7.49 14.50
C PHE A 229 16.91 -8.58 14.09
N LEU A 230 16.70 -8.82 12.82
CA LEU A 230 15.82 -9.89 12.35
C LEU A 230 16.63 -10.81 11.47
N ASN A 231 16.65 -12.11 11.81
CA ASN A 231 17.19 -13.16 10.95
C ASN A 231 16.89 -12.83 9.49
N THR A 232 17.90 -12.87 8.62
CA THR A 232 17.82 -12.56 7.20
C THR A 232 16.64 -13.32 6.56
N LYS A 233 15.48 -12.68 6.50
CA LYS A 233 14.34 -13.23 5.80
C LYS A 233 14.58 -13.04 4.31
N ASN A 234 14.75 -14.14 3.59
CA ASN A 234 14.82 -14.10 2.13
C ASN A 234 13.42 -13.82 1.56
N TYR A 235 13.18 -12.59 1.13
CA TYR A 235 11.94 -12.22 0.45
C TYR A 235 12.02 -12.61 -1.03
N LYS A 236 11.10 -13.45 -1.47
CA LYS A 236 11.20 -14.12 -2.78
C LYS A 236 11.02 -13.18 -3.97
N PHE A 237 10.19 -12.15 -3.84
CA PHE A 237 9.81 -11.28 -4.98
C PHE A 237 10.21 -9.82 -4.79
N ARG A 238 10.99 -9.52 -3.75
CA ARG A 238 11.37 -8.14 -3.47
C ARG A 238 12.46 -7.67 -4.43
N LYS A 239 12.09 -6.72 -5.29
CA LYS A 239 13.00 -5.99 -6.16
C LYS A 239 13.12 -4.55 -5.66
N GLY A 240 14.30 -3.96 -5.74
CA GLY A 240 14.49 -2.53 -5.54
C GLY A 240 14.47 -1.81 -6.89
N TYR A 241 13.51 -0.93 -7.08
CA TYR A 241 13.35 -0.09 -8.27
C TYR A 241 13.97 1.27 -8.00
N PHE A 242 15.23 1.44 -8.40
CA PHE A 242 15.98 2.68 -8.15
C PHE A 242 15.71 3.68 -9.26
N VAL A 243 15.18 4.83 -8.88
CA VAL A 243 14.84 5.90 -9.81
C VAL A 243 16.06 6.59 -10.40
N ASP A 244 15.88 7.24 -11.53
CA ASP A 244 16.88 8.11 -12.12
C ASP A 244 17.00 9.41 -11.32
N ASN A 245 18.09 9.56 -10.55
CA ASN A 245 18.35 10.73 -9.73
C ASN A 245 18.45 12.02 -10.55
N PHE A 246 18.95 11.96 -11.78
CA PHE A 246 19.02 13.14 -12.63
C PHE A 246 17.61 13.63 -13.01
N LYS A 247 16.73 12.71 -13.39
CA LYS A 247 15.33 13.03 -13.70
C LYS A 247 14.54 13.50 -12.49
N PHE A 248 14.80 12.92 -11.32
CA PHE A 248 14.22 13.41 -10.07
C PHE A 248 14.65 14.86 -9.78
N ASN A 249 15.93 15.15 -9.93
CA ASN A 249 16.48 16.49 -9.73
C ASN A 249 15.90 17.50 -10.72
N GLU A 250 15.78 17.12 -12.00
CA GLU A 250 15.17 17.94 -13.04
C GLU A 250 13.74 18.34 -12.67
N LEU A 251 12.95 17.40 -12.15
CA LEU A 251 11.58 17.67 -11.68
C LEU A 251 11.58 18.68 -10.52
N LEU A 252 12.41 18.48 -9.49
CA LEU A 252 12.43 19.34 -8.31
C LEU A 252 13.00 20.74 -8.60
N ASN A 253 13.93 20.89 -9.55
CA ASN A 253 14.41 22.17 -10.00
C ASN A 253 13.31 23.00 -10.68
N ASN A 254 12.24 22.37 -11.14
CA ASN A 254 11.10 22.99 -11.80
C ASN A 254 9.83 23.05 -10.91
N LYS A 255 10.03 23.18 -9.60
CA LYS A 255 8.95 23.06 -8.60
C LYS A 255 7.80 24.06 -8.77
N GLU A 256 8.06 25.28 -9.24
CA GLU A 256 6.99 26.27 -9.48
C GLU A 256 5.98 25.75 -10.52
N ASN A 257 6.45 25.13 -11.60
CA ASN A 257 5.56 24.51 -12.58
C ASN A 257 4.79 23.33 -11.99
N LEU A 258 5.35 22.61 -11.04
CA LEU A 258 4.67 21.52 -10.33
C LEU A 258 3.55 22.06 -9.44
N PHE A 259 3.76 23.17 -8.73
CA PHE A 259 2.71 23.83 -7.95
C PHE A 259 1.57 24.36 -8.82
N GLU A 260 1.90 24.99 -9.94
CA GLU A 260 0.88 25.43 -10.91
C GLU A 260 0.12 24.25 -11.54
N PHE A 261 0.82 23.16 -11.79
CA PHE A 261 0.18 21.93 -12.28
C PHE A 261 -0.78 21.37 -11.22
N GLN A 262 -0.33 21.22 -9.96
CA GLN A 262 -1.14 20.73 -8.86
C GLN A 262 -2.41 21.58 -8.69
N LYS A 263 -2.26 22.90 -8.64
CA LYS A 263 -3.39 23.84 -8.50
C LYS A 263 -4.46 23.67 -9.58
N ARG A 264 -4.02 23.46 -10.83
CA ARG A 264 -4.94 23.28 -11.97
C ARG A 264 -5.60 21.90 -11.99
N ASN A 265 -4.97 20.89 -11.43
CA ASN A 265 -5.41 19.50 -11.54
C ASN A 265 -5.89 18.89 -10.22
N SER A 266 -5.97 19.63 -9.13
CA SER A 266 -6.34 19.13 -7.80
C SER A 266 -7.62 18.29 -7.82
N ASP A 267 -8.68 18.80 -8.43
CA ASP A 267 -9.98 18.11 -8.51
C ASP A 267 -9.89 16.83 -9.34
N ASN A 268 -9.17 16.86 -10.47
CA ASN A 268 -8.96 15.69 -11.33
C ASN A 268 -8.12 14.60 -10.62
N ILE A 269 -7.10 15.00 -9.85
CA ILE A 269 -6.28 14.08 -9.03
C ILE A 269 -7.16 13.40 -7.99
N ARG A 270 -7.97 14.17 -7.27
CA ARG A 270 -8.91 13.63 -6.29
C ARG A 270 -9.96 12.72 -6.94
N GLN A 271 -10.53 13.13 -8.06
CA GLN A 271 -11.52 12.31 -8.76
C GLN A 271 -10.94 10.98 -9.20
N HIS A 272 -9.70 10.96 -9.72
CA HIS A 272 -9.01 9.73 -10.07
C HIS A 272 -8.86 8.78 -8.87
N PHE A 273 -8.48 9.31 -7.70
CA PHE A 273 -8.46 8.52 -6.46
C PHE A 273 -9.83 7.91 -6.14
N LEU A 274 -10.90 8.71 -6.20
CA LEU A 274 -12.25 8.25 -5.89
C LEU A 274 -12.71 7.13 -6.83
N ASP A 275 -12.40 7.25 -8.12
CA ASP A 275 -12.78 6.28 -9.16
C ASP A 275 -12.05 4.95 -8.97
N VAL A 276 -10.72 4.98 -8.75
CA VAL A 276 -9.92 3.79 -8.47
C VAL A 276 -10.39 3.11 -7.18
N ASN A 277 -10.60 3.89 -6.12
CA ASN A 277 -11.06 3.38 -4.83
C ASN A 277 -12.43 2.71 -4.94
N LYS A 278 -13.38 3.34 -5.64
CA LYS A 278 -14.72 2.80 -5.87
C LYS A 278 -14.67 1.50 -6.66
N THR A 279 -13.93 1.48 -7.76
CA THR A 279 -13.77 0.31 -8.63
C THR A 279 -13.18 -0.87 -7.87
N ASN A 280 -12.12 -0.66 -7.10
CA ASN A 280 -11.46 -1.73 -6.36
C ASN A 280 -12.32 -2.23 -5.19
N LYS A 281 -13.03 -1.35 -4.46
CA LYS A 281 -13.99 -1.76 -3.43
C LYS A 281 -15.10 -2.65 -4.01
N GLN A 282 -15.66 -2.25 -5.13
CA GLN A 282 -16.70 -3.01 -5.81
C GLN A 282 -16.18 -4.38 -6.24
N LYS A 283 -15.02 -4.42 -6.91
CA LYS A 283 -14.36 -5.67 -7.34
C LYS A 283 -14.07 -6.61 -6.19
N PHE A 284 -13.58 -6.10 -5.07
CA PHE A 284 -13.34 -6.88 -3.86
C PHE A 284 -14.63 -7.50 -3.33
N LEU A 285 -15.71 -6.70 -3.18
CA LEU A 285 -17.01 -7.17 -2.70
C LEU A 285 -17.64 -8.22 -3.62
N GLU A 286 -17.62 -8.01 -4.94
CA GLU A 286 -18.13 -8.96 -5.92
C GLU A 286 -17.36 -10.29 -5.86
N THR A 287 -16.04 -10.21 -5.69
CA THR A 287 -15.19 -11.40 -5.54
C THR A 287 -15.52 -12.15 -4.25
N ILE A 288 -15.69 -11.46 -3.12
CA ILE A 288 -16.12 -12.10 -1.86
C ILE A 288 -17.50 -12.76 -2.02
N LYS A 289 -18.47 -12.08 -2.64
CA LYS A 289 -19.82 -12.64 -2.90
C LYS A 289 -19.78 -13.89 -3.77
N PHE A 290 -18.91 -13.91 -4.77
CA PHE A 290 -18.71 -15.07 -5.64
C PHE A 290 -18.10 -16.27 -4.90
N ILE A 291 -17.19 -16.02 -3.95
CA ILE A 291 -16.52 -17.07 -3.18
C ILE A 291 -17.44 -17.67 -2.11
N LEU A 292 -18.28 -16.86 -1.49
CA LEU A 292 -19.21 -17.29 -0.45
C LEU A 292 -20.37 -18.09 -1.02
#